data_860e81d40f07c7d110ac4b088357e74e
#
_entry.id   860e81d40f07c7d110ac4b088357e74e
#
_cell.length_a   1.000
_cell.length_b   1.000
_cell.length_c   1.000
_cell.angle_alpha   90.00
_cell.angle_beta   90.00
_cell.angle_gamma   90.00
#
_symmetry.space_group_name_H-M   'P 1'
#
loop_
_entity.id
_entity.type
_entity.pdbx_description
1 polymer ?
#
loop_
_entity_poly.entity_id
_entity_poly.type
_entity_poly.pdbx_seq_one_letter_code
_entity_poly.pdbx_strand_id
1 'polypeptide(L)'
;MRAALAWGLALGALLAATLLALAFGRFPIPPAQLLDILLGREEGPAAIVFWNIRAPRVAAAILVGAALAGAGAAFQGMFRNPLASPDLLGVSAGASLGAVLGIFLGLPVAAIQGLAFAGGVAAVAGVA
;
A
#
# COMPACT_ATOMS: atom_id res chain seq x y z
N MET A 1 -4.77 -28.84 6.76
CA MET A 1 -4.66 -28.19 8.07
C MET A 1 -3.56 -27.13 8.13
N ARG A 2 -2.31 -27.39 7.73
CA ARG A 2 -1.20 -26.40 7.80
C ARG A 2 -1.44 -25.13 6.98
N ALA A 3 -1.98 -25.25 5.76
CA ALA A 3 -2.26 -24.08 4.92
C ALA A 3 -3.38 -23.19 5.49
N ALA A 4 -4.48 -23.79 5.98
CA ALA A 4 -5.56 -23.02 6.60
C ALA A 4 -5.09 -22.27 7.86
N LEU A 5 -4.23 -22.89 8.66
CA LEU A 5 -3.61 -22.23 9.82
C LEU A 5 -2.72 -21.05 9.40
N ALA A 6 -1.89 -21.24 8.37
CA ALA A 6 -1.02 -20.16 7.84
C ALA A 6 -1.83 -18.97 7.34
N TRP A 7 -2.90 -19.19 6.59
CA TRP A 7 -3.81 -18.14 6.14
C TRP A 7 -4.52 -17.45 7.30
N GLY A 8 -4.97 -18.22 8.31
CA GLY A 8 -5.57 -17.65 9.51
C GLY A 8 -4.61 -16.74 10.27
N LEU A 9 -3.36 -17.16 10.45
CA LEU A 9 -2.32 -16.38 11.09
C LEU A 9 -1.99 -15.10 10.29
N ALA A 10 -1.87 -15.20 8.97
CA ALA A 10 -1.59 -14.06 8.10
C ALA A 10 -2.72 -13.02 8.14
N LEU A 11 -3.99 -13.46 8.06
CA LEU A 11 -5.14 -12.56 8.18
C LEU A 11 -5.25 -11.95 9.58
N GLY A 12 -5.01 -12.73 10.63
CA GLY A 12 -4.97 -12.23 12.00
C GLY A 12 -3.88 -11.18 12.20
N ALA A 13 -2.69 -11.42 11.67
CA ALA A 13 -1.58 -10.46 11.72
C ALA A 13 -1.90 -9.17 10.94
N LEU A 14 -2.53 -9.28 9.76
CA LEU A 14 -2.96 -8.12 8.97
C LEU A 14 -4.01 -7.29 9.72
N LEU A 15 -5.02 -7.95 10.31
CA LEU A 15 -6.04 -7.29 11.13
C LEU A 15 -5.42 -6.58 12.34
N ALA A 16 -4.55 -7.27 13.07
CA ALA A 16 -3.87 -6.69 14.23
C ALA A 16 -3.02 -5.48 13.81
N ALA A 17 -2.23 -5.59 12.74
CA ALA A 17 -1.42 -4.48 12.22
C ALA A 17 -2.28 -3.29 11.79
N THR A 18 -3.43 -3.54 11.13
CA THR A 18 -4.38 -2.51 10.72
C THR A 18 -4.96 -1.77 11.93
N LEU A 19 -5.44 -2.50 12.93
CA LEU A 19 -5.99 -1.91 14.16
C LEU A 19 -4.94 -1.11 14.92
N LEU A 20 -3.71 -1.63 15.05
CA LEU A 20 -2.61 -0.93 15.67
C LEU A 20 -2.26 0.36 14.89
N ALA A 21 -2.19 0.31 13.57
CA ALA A 21 -1.89 1.48 12.74
C ALA A 21 -2.98 2.57 12.83
N LEU A 22 -4.24 2.18 13.01
CA LEU A 22 -5.35 3.11 13.20
C LEU A 22 -5.36 3.70 14.63
N ALA A 23 -5.01 2.93 15.65
CA ALA A 23 -5.01 3.36 17.06
C ALA A 23 -3.76 4.16 17.42
N PHE A 24 -2.58 3.69 17.00
CA PHE A 24 -1.29 4.28 17.40
C PHE A 24 -0.75 5.27 16.36
N GLY A 25 -0.20 6.38 16.84
CA GLY A 25 0.43 7.42 16.02
C GLY A 25 0.77 8.65 16.83
N ARG A 26 1.24 9.73 16.18
CA ARG A 26 1.58 11.01 16.83
C ARG A 26 0.40 11.64 17.59
N PHE A 27 -0.81 11.32 17.20
CA PHE A 27 -2.05 11.73 17.87
C PHE A 27 -2.73 10.46 18.37
N PRO A 28 -2.52 10.04 19.63
CA PRO A 28 -3.09 8.79 20.13
C PRO A 28 -4.63 8.87 20.14
N ILE A 29 -5.28 7.88 19.56
CA ILE A 29 -6.74 7.74 19.58
C ILE A 29 -7.04 6.51 20.45
N PRO A 30 -7.63 6.67 21.64
CA PRO A 30 -8.02 5.56 22.49
C PRO A 30 -8.98 4.61 21.76
N PRO A 31 -8.95 3.30 22.04
CA PRO A 31 -9.81 2.33 21.36
C PRO A 31 -11.33 2.64 21.49
N ALA A 32 -11.74 3.19 22.63
CA ALA A 32 -13.13 3.62 22.82
C ALA A 32 -13.51 4.76 21.85
N GLN A 33 -12.64 5.78 21.74
CA GLN A 33 -12.82 6.91 20.82
C GLN A 33 -12.79 6.46 19.36
N LEU A 34 -11.96 5.44 19.03
CA LEU A 34 -11.94 4.85 17.70
C LEU A 34 -13.29 4.24 17.32
N LEU A 35 -13.94 3.56 18.25
CA LEU A 35 -15.27 3.01 18.04
C LEU A 35 -16.31 4.12 17.83
N ASP A 36 -16.25 5.20 18.59
CA ASP A 36 -17.17 6.34 18.46
C ASP A 36 -17.00 7.05 17.11
N ILE A 37 -15.75 7.18 16.63
CA ILE A 37 -15.46 7.71 15.28
C ILE A 37 -16.04 6.80 14.20
N LEU A 38 -15.84 5.49 14.31
CA LEU A 38 -16.35 4.51 13.34
C LEU A 38 -17.89 4.46 13.31
N LEU A 39 -18.54 4.70 14.45
CA LEU A 39 -19.98 4.76 14.58
C LEU A 39 -20.56 6.15 14.22
N GLY A 40 -19.71 7.11 13.81
CA GLY A 40 -20.13 8.47 13.47
C GLY A 40 -20.65 9.29 14.67
N ARG A 41 -20.21 8.92 15.88
CA ARG A 41 -20.62 9.59 17.13
C ARG A 41 -19.68 10.70 17.55
N GLU A 42 -18.51 10.80 16.90
CA GLU A 42 -17.50 11.81 17.19
C GLU A 42 -17.06 12.52 15.91
N GLU A 43 -17.16 13.86 15.92
CA GLU A 43 -16.77 14.76 14.81
C GLU A 43 -15.58 15.66 15.17
N GLY A 44 -14.87 15.37 16.26
CA GLY A 44 -13.75 16.16 16.75
C GLY A 44 -12.45 16.02 15.94
N PRO A 45 -11.35 16.67 16.39
CA PRO A 45 -10.04 16.59 15.73
C PRO A 45 -9.54 15.16 15.51
N ALA A 46 -9.90 14.23 16.40
CA ALA A 46 -9.58 12.82 16.27
C ALA A 46 -10.23 12.18 15.04
N ALA A 47 -11.49 12.51 14.75
CA ALA A 47 -12.20 12.02 13.57
C ALA A 47 -11.57 12.56 12.28
N ILE A 48 -11.16 13.83 12.26
CA ILE A 48 -10.46 14.45 11.13
C ILE A 48 -9.14 13.73 10.86
N VAL A 49 -8.34 13.49 11.90
CA VAL A 49 -7.07 12.76 11.78
C VAL A 49 -7.31 11.32 11.31
N PHE A 50 -8.33 10.68 11.81
CA PHE A 50 -8.68 9.31 11.43
C PHE A 50 -9.08 9.23 9.95
N TRP A 51 -10.07 9.99 9.51
CA TRP A 51 -10.64 9.88 8.16
C TRP A 51 -9.75 10.49 7.07
N ASN A 52 -9.07 11.61 7.36
CA ASN A 52 -8.30 12.33 6.33
C ASN A 52 -6.82 11.94 6.28
N ILE A 53 -6.28 11.29 7.31
CA ILE A 53 -4.87 10.95 7.36
C ILE A 53 -4.67 9.44 7.53
N ARG A 54 -5.25 8.82 8.57
CA ARG A 54 -4.94 7.43 8.91
C ARG A 54 -5.63 6.43 8.00
N ALA A 55 -6.94 6.53 7.84
CA ALA A 55 -7.71 5.60 7.04
C ALA A 55 -7.22 5.54 5.58
N PRO A 56 -6.97 6.67 4.89
CA PRO A 56 -6.40 6.62 3.53
C PRO A 56 -5.01 6.00 3.47
N ARG A 57 -4.14 6.27 4.46
CA ARG A 57 -2.79 5.69 4.52
C ARG A 57 -2.81 4.18 4.73
N VAL A 58 -3.65 3.72 5.64
CA VAL A 58 -3.81 2.27 5.92
C VAL A 58 -4.42 1.57 4.71
N ALA A 59 -5.45 2.15 4.10
CA ALA A 59 -6.05 1.62 2.87
C ALA A 59 -5.01 1.53 1.73
N ALA A 60 -4.23 2.59 1.52
CA ALA A 60 -3.16 2.59 0.53
C ALA A 60 -2.10 1.51 0.81
N ALA A 61 -1.68 1.34 2.07
CA ALA A 61 -0.72 0.31 2.45
C ALA A 61 -1.24 -1.11 2.16
N ILE A 62 -2.51 -1.38 2.44
CA ILE A 62 -3.15 -2.67 2.15
C ILE A 62 -3.21 -2.91 0.64
N LEU A 63 -3.67 -1.91 -0.13
CA LEU A 63 -3.78 -2.02 -1.59
C LEU A 63 -2.42 -2.21 -2.27
N VAL A 64 -1.41 -1.44 -1.87
CA VAL A 64 -0.04 -1.58 -2.38
C VAL A 64 0.54 -2.93 -2.01
N GLY A 65 0.38 -3.38 -0.76
CA GLY A 65 0.84 -4.69 -0.32
C GLY A 65 0.17 -5.83 -1.08
N ALA A 66 -1.14 -5.75 -1.32
CA ALA A 66 -1.88 -6.74 -2.10
C ALA A 66 -1.42 -6.76 -3.57
N ALA A 67 -1.21 -5.58 -4.18
CA ALA A 67 -0.72 -5.47 -5.56
C ALA A 67 0.69 -6.07 -5.70
N LEU A 68 1.60 -5.76 -4.79
CA LEU A 68 2.95 -6.30 -4.78
C LEU A 68 2.97 -7.82 -4.55
N ALA A 69 2.14 -8.32 -3.64
CA ALA A 69 2.02 -9.75 -3.40
C ALA A 69 1.47 -10.48 -4.63
N GLY A 70 0.45 -9.94 -5.29
CA GLY A 70 -0.11 -10.49 -6.53
C GLY A 70 0.90 -10.48 -7.68
N ALA A 71 1.60 -9.37 -7.89
CA ALA A 71 2.65 -9.27 -8.88
C ALA A 71 3.80 -10.25 -8.58
N GLY A 72 4.25 -10.32 -7.33
CA GLY A 72 5.28 -11.28 -6.90
C GLY A 72 4.89 -12.73 -7.19
N ALA A 73 3.67 -13.12 -6.82
CA ALA A 73 3.17 -14.47 -7.09
C ALA A 73 3.10 -14.78 -8.59
N ALA A 74 2.65 -13.83 -9.41
CA ALA A 74 2.62 -13.99 -10.87
C ALA A 74 4.02 -14.18 -11.45
N PHE A 75 5.00 -13.37 -11.02
CA PHE A 75 6.39 -13.49 -11.45
C PHE A 75 7.00 -14.82 -11.06
N GLN A 76 6.83 -15.23 -9.80
CA GLN A 76 7.33 -16.53 -9.32
C GLN A 76 6.73 -17.71 -10.12
N GLY A 77 5.45 -17.65 -10.45
CA GLY A 77 4.77 -18.63 -11.29
C GLY A 77 5.28 -18.66 -12.72
N MET A 78 5.45 -17.49 -13.34
CA MET A 78 5.91 -17.34 -14.72
C MET A 78 7.35 -17.83 -14.90
N PHE A 79 8.25 -17.46 -13.99
CA PHE A 79 9.66 -17.84 -14.05
C PHE A 79 9.94 -19.19 -13.39
N ARG A 80 8.93 -19.83 -12.77
CA ARG A 80 9.08 -21.05 -11.96
C ARG A 80 10.23 -20.96 -10.97
N ASN A 81 10.45 -19.77 -10.41
CA ASN A 81 11.53 -19.48 -9.50
C ASN A 81 10.98 -18.69 -8.30
N PRO A 82 11.05 -19.23 -7.06
CA PRO A 82 10.55 -18.54 -5.86
C PRO A 82 11.34 -17.26 -5.50
N LEU A 83 12.50 -17.04 -6.11
CA LEU A 83 13.31 -15.82 -5.92
C LEU A 83 13.02 -14.73 -6.95
N ALA A 84 12.14 -15.01 -7.94
CA ALA A 84 11.77 -14.01 -8.93
C ALA A 84 10.92 -12.90 -8.29
N SER A 85 11.24 -11.65 -8.61
CA SER A 85 10.55 -10.45 -8.16
C SER A 85 10.34 -9.49 -9.33
N PRO A 86 9.23 -8.75 -9.38
CA PRO A 86 9.03 -7.67 -10.36
C PRO A 86 10.16 -6.63 -10.37
N ASP A 87 10.80 -6.40 -9.23
CA ASP A 87 11.91 -5.45 -9.09
C ASP A 87 13.14 -5.82 -9.92
N LEU A 88 13.32 -7.10 -10.29
CA LEU A 88 14.41 -7.53 -11.17
C LEU A 88 14.34 -6.88 -12.57
N LEU A 89 13.15 -6.47 -13.01
CA LEU A 89 12.94 -5.75 -14.27
C LEU A 89 13.03 -4.23 -14.13
N GLY A 90 13.38 -3.73 -12.96
CA GLY A 90 13.51 -2.30 -12.71
C GLY A 90 12.20 -1.53 -12.66
N VAL A 91 11.05 -2.21 -12.46
CA VAL A 91 9.72 -1.59 -12.42
C VAL A 91 9.66 -0.47 -11.40
N SER A 92 10.11 -0.74 -10.17
CA SER A 92 10.10 0.24 -9.08
C SER A 92 11.02 1.43 -9.37
N ALA A 93 12.19 1.19 -9.99
CA ALA A 93 13.12 2.24 -10.36
C ALA A 93 12.54 3.15 -11.45
N GLY A 94 11.95 2.57 -12.50
CA GLY A 94 11.28 3.31 -13.56
C GLY A 94 10.08 4.12 -13.06
N ALA A 95 9.25 3.50 -12.21
CA ALA A 95 8.12 4.19 -11.59
C ALA A 95 8.57 5.35 -10.70
N SER A 96 9.62 5.16 -9.89
CA SER A 96 10.19 6.20 -9.05
C SER A 96 10.76 7.36 -9.87
N LEU A 97 11.45 7.08 -10.97
CA LEU A 97 11.95 8.11 -11.88
C LEU A 97 10.79 8.93 -12.47
N GLY A 98 9.74 8.27 -12.96
CA GLY A 98 8.55 8.94 -13.48
C GLY A 98 7.86 9.82 -12.43
N ALA A 99 7.72 9.33 -11.20
CA ALA A 99 7.15 10.09 -10.09
C ALA A 99 8.00 11.33 -9.75
N VAL A 100 9.33 11.16 -9.63
CA VAL A 100 10.26 12.25 -9.32
C VAL A 100 10.23 13.33 -10.40
N LEU A 101 10.23 12.94 -11.67
CA LEU A 101 10.10 13.88 -12.78
C LEU A 101 8.79 14.68 -12.73
N GLY A 102 7.66 13.99 -12.44
CA GLY A 102 6.38 14.65 -12.30
C GLY A 102 6.35 15.65 -11.15
N ILE A 103 6.95 15.31 -10.00
CA ILE A 103 7.07 16.20 -8.84
C ILE A 103 7.98 17.39 -9.18
N PHE A 104 9.13 17.13 -9.84
CA PHE A 104 10.08 18.18 -10.24
C PHE A 104 9.46 19.20 -11.19
N LEU A 105 8.60 18.75 -12.10
CA LEU A 105 7.87 19.58 -13.04
C LEU A 105 6.63 20.27 -12.41
N GLY A 106 6.35 20.06 -11.13
CA GLY A 106 5.21 20.66 -10.44
C GLY A 106 3.85 20.21 -10.95
N LEU A 107 3.77 18.98 -11.50
CA LEU A 107 2.54 18.47 -12.10
C LEU A 107 1.50 18.06 -11.05
N PRO A 108 0.20 18.06 -11.40
CA PRO A 108 -0.84 17.58 -10.52
C PRO A 108 -0.70 16.07 -10.25
N VAL A 109 -1.22 15.63 -9.10
CA VAL A 109 -1.05 14.25 -8.59
C VAL A 109 -1.40 13.17 -9.63
N ALA A 110 -2.48 13.38 -10.40
CA ALA A 110 -2.88 12.44 -11.44
C ALA A 110 -1.82 12.28 -12.55
N ALA A 111 -1.15 13.38 -12.93
CA ALA A 111 -0.07 13.34 -13.92
C ALA A 111 1.19 12.68 -13.37
N ILE A 112 1.50 12.92 -12.08
CA ILE A 112 2.61 12.24 -11.38
C ILE A 112 2.38 10.72 -11.37
N GLN A 113 1.16 10.29 -11.05
CA GLN A 113 0.78 8.88 -11.07
C GLN A 113 0.88 8.27 -12.48
N GLY A 114 0.43 9.01 -13.50
CA GLY A 114 0.55 8.61 -14.91
C GLY A 114 2.01 8.44 -15.34
N LEU A 115 2.89 9.38 -14.99
CA LEU A 115 4.32 9.31 -15.26
C LEU A 115 5.00 8.16 -14.49
N ALA A 116 4.61 7.92 -13.25
CA ALA A 116 5.12 6.79 -12.48
C ALA A 116 4.73 5.46 -13.15
N PHE A 117 3.49 5.31 -13.55
CA PHE A 117 3.02 4.12 -14.26
C PHE A 117 3.75 3.93 -15.59
N ALA A 118 3.84 4.99 -16.41
CA ALA A 118 4.54 4.96 -17.69
C ALA A 118 6.02 4.63 -17.52
N GLY A 119 6.68 5.18 -16.50
CA GLY A 119 8.07 4.89 -16.18
C GLY A 119 8.29 3.43 -15.80
N GLY A 120 7.41 2.83 -15.00
CA GLY A 120 7.45 1.40 -14.67
C GLY A 120 7.27 0.51 -15.88
N VAL A 121 6.30 0.82 -16.75
CA VAL A 121 6.08 0.08 -18.01
C VAL A 121 7.26 0.22 -18.97
N ALA A 122 7.82 1.42 -19.10
CA ALA A 122 8.98 1.67 -19.96
C ALA A 122 10.22 0.89 -19.49
N ALA A 123 10.43 0.77 -18.17
CA ALA A 123 11.52 -0.04 -17.62
C ALA A 123 11.39 -1.51 -18.03
N VAL A 124 10.20 -2.09 -17.93
CA VAL A 124 9.94 -3.48 -18.37
C VAL A 124 10.15 -3.63 -19.87
N ALA A 125 9.60 -2.71 -20.67
CA ALA A 125 9.71 -2.77 -22.11
C ALA A 125 11.16 -2.62 -22.62
N GLY A 126 12.02 -1.92 -21.84
CA GLY A 126 13.43 -1.75 -22.17
C GLY A 126 14.30 -2.98 -21.85
N VAL A 127 13.79 -3.93 -21.07
CA VAL A 127 14.52 -5.15 -20.67
C VAL A 127 13.97 -6.40 -21.36
N ALA A 128 12.77 -6.32 -21.94
CA ALA A 128 12.11 -7.41 -22.65
C ALA A 128 12.62 -7.52 -24.08
#